data_a517d93dc5daebd839156f5cab9b8277
#
_entry.id   a517d93dc5daebd839156f5cab9b8277
#
_cell.length_a   1.000
_cell.length_b   1.000
_cell.length_c   1.000
_cell.angle_alpha   90.00
_cell.angle_beta   90.00
_cell.angle_gamma   90.00
#
_symmetry.space_group_name_H-M   'P 1'
#
loop_
_entity.id
_entity.type
_entity.pdbx_description
1 polymer ?
#
loop_
_entity_poly.entity_id
_entity_poly.type
_entity_poly.pdbx_seq_one_letter_code
_entity_poly.pdbx_strand_id
1 'polypeptide(L)'
;MMGSDDVSLIYTDDEYSSYQNIFDNAKTDITDADKDRLIASLKQLNAGENIESVVDVDEVIRYFVVHNFVCNFDSYTGSMIHNYYLYEEDGQLSMIPWDYNLAFGGFQGAQDASALVNYPIDTPVSGGTVDSRPMLAWIFANEEYTQLYHEYFAEFIAGYFDSGYFTQMIDSVYEMIAPYVEKDPTKFCTYDEFEAGMATLKEFC
;
A
#
# COMPACT_ATOMS: atom_id res chain seq x y z
N MET A 1 -14.02 -7.46 1.33
CA MET A 1 -15.09 -6.88 0.49
C MET A 1 -14.41 -6.07 -0.57
N MET A 2 -14.71 -6.25 -1.83
CA MET A 2 -13.95 -5.66 -2.92
C MET A 2 -14.64 -4.39 -3.40
N GLY A 3 -13.87 -3.28 -3.47
CA GLY A 3 -14.15 -2.15 -4.35
C GLY A 3 -15.45 -1.38 -4.16
N SER A 4 -15.93 -1.21 -2.93
CA SER A 4 -16.97 -0.21 -2.68
C SER A 4 -16.36 1.19 -2.69
N ASP A 5 -17.13 2.20 -3.11
CA ASP A 5 -16.65 3.56 -3.28
C ASP A 5 -16.10 4.17 -1.98
N ASP A 6 -16.66 3.81 -0.83
CA ASP A 6 -16.21 4.29 0.48
C ASP A 6 -14.79 3.86 0.85
N VAL A 7 -14.33 2.64 0.47
CA VAL A 7 -12.96 2.20 0.75
C VAL A 7 -11.90 2.90 -0.10
N SER A 8 -12.28 3.63 -1.12
CA SER A 8 -11.36 4.53 -1.82
C SER A 8 -11.05 5.79 -1.01
N LEU A 9 -11.80 6.04 0.06
CA LEU A 9 -11.71 7.20 0.94
C LEU A 9 -12.10 8.53 0.27
N ILE A 10 -12.88 8.44 -0.81
CA ILE A 10 -13.51 9.60 -1.44
C ILE A 10 -14.64 10.09 -0.54
N TYR A 11 -14.63 11.39 -0.21
CA TYR A 11 -15.74 12.01 0.50
C TYR A 11 -16.97 12.08 -0.40
N THR A 12 -18.08 11.55 0.05
CA THR A 12 -19.37 11.54 -0.68
C THR A 12 -20.34 12.56 -0.08
N ASP A 13 -20.66 12.41 1.21
CA ASP A 13 -21.56 13.26 1.97
C ASP A 13 -21.32 13.07 3.49
N ASP A 14 -22.18 13.67 4.33
CA ASP A 14 -22.07 13.55 5.80
C ASP A 14 -22.93 12.42 6.38
N GLU A 15 -23.47 11.48 5.53
CA GLU A 15 -24.34 10.39 5.97
C GLU A 15 -23.55 9.12 6.30
N TYR A 16 -23.75 8.50 7.44
CA TYR A 16 -23.07 7.26 7.86
C TYR A 16 -23.27 6.11 6.86
N SER A 17 -24.43 6.05 6.21
CA SER A 17 -24.74 5.01 5.22
C SER A 17 -23.81 5.01 4.01
N SER A 18 -23.22 6.16 3.68
CA SER A 18 -22.27 6.30 2.57
C SER A 18 -20.90 5.68 2.89
N TYR A 19 -20.62 5.37 4.16
CA TYR A 19 -19.36 4.77 4.65
C TYR A 19 -19.62 3.47 5.42
N GLN A 20 -20.76 2.83 5.17
CA GLN A 20 -21.22 1.66 5.92
C GLN A 20 -20.24 0.51 5.89
N ASN A 21 -19.57 0.29 4.75
CA ASN A 21 -18.60 -0.79 4.62
C ASN A 21 -17.36 -0.56 5.50
N ILE A 22 -16.90 0.68 5.67
CA ILE A 22 -15.81 1.01 6.60
C ILE A 22 -16.26 0.73 8.03
N PHE A 23 -17.42 1.23 8.43
CA PHE A 23 -17.93 1.11 9.80
C PHE A 23 -18.24 -0.34 10.20
N ASP A 24 -18.83 -1.13 9.28
CA ASP A 24 -19.14 -2.54 9.52
C ASP A 24 -17.88 -3.43 9.63
N ASN A 25 -16.77 -2.97 9.10
CA ASN A 25 -15.49 -3.69 9.13
C ASN A 25 -14.49 -3.11 10.15
N ALA A 26 -14.92 -2.18 10.99
CA ALA A 26 -14.08 -1.64 12.06
C ALA A 26 -13.49 -2.76 12.93
N LYS A 27 -12.23 -2.63 13.30
CA LYS A 27 -11.50 -3.64 14.11
C LYS A 27 -11.55 -3.33 15.60
N THR A 28 -11.96 -2.12 15.96
CA THR A 28 -12.17 -1.66 17.33
C THR A 28 -13.62 -1.27 17.52
N ASP A 29 -14.06 -1.16 18.75
CA ASP A 29 -15.37 -0.58 19.03
C ASP A 29 -15.36 0.91 18.65
N ILE A 30 -16.29 1.32 17.80
CA ILE A 30 -16.43 2.68 17.31
C ILE A 30 -17.72 3.32 17.81
N THR A 31 -17.65 4.62 18.11
CA THR A 31 -18.77 5.46 18.52
C THR A 31 -19.23 6.35 17.36
N ASP A 32 -20.37 7.03 17.52
CA ASP A 32 -20.80 8.02 16.53
C ASP A 32 -19.81 9.19 16.43
N ALA A 33 -19.15 9.56 17.54
CA ALA A 33 -18.10 10.58 17.50
C ALA A 33 -16.88 10.15 16.66
N ASP A 34 -16.55 8.87 16.63
CA ASP A 34 -15.47 8.34 15.77
C ASP A 34 -15.87 8.38 14.29
N LYS A 35 -17.12 8.06 13.99
CA LYS A 35 -17.67 8.14 12.63
C LYS A 35 -17.70 9.60 12.12
N ASP A 36 -18.16 10.53 12.98
CA ASP A 36 -18.18 11.96 12.65
C ASP A 36 -16.76 12.48 12.36
N ARG A 37 -15.76 12.08 13.16
CA ARG A 37 -14.36 12.46 12.92
C ARG A 37 -13.85 11.90 11.61
N LEU A 38 -14.08 10.62 11.31
CA LEU A 38 -13.65 10.03 10.06
C LEU A 38 -14.24 10.79 8.85
N ILE A 39 -15.56 11.04 8.86
CA ILE A 39 -16.21 11.78 7.76
C ILE A 39 -15.62 13.18 7.61
N ALA A 40 -15.40 13.89 8.73
CA ALA A 40 -14.78 15.21 8.71
C ALA A 40 -13.34 15.15 8.15
N SER A 41 -12.55 14.15 8.53
CA SER A 41 -11.20 13.93 8.01
C SER A 41 -11.21 13.63 6.51
N LEU A 42 -12.12 12.76 6.05
CA LEU A 42 -12.29 12.48 4.62
C LEU A 42 -12.69 13.71 3.83
N LYS A 43 -13.58 14.53 4.37
CA LYS A 43 -13.99 15.78 3.76
C LYS A 43 -12.82 16.75 3.57
N GLN A 44 -11.99 16.92 4.59
CA GLN A 44 -10.83 17.77 4.57
C GLN A 44 -9.74 17.22 3.65
N LEU A 45 -9.47 15.90 3.72
CA LEU A 45 -8.54 15.21 2.86
C LEU A 45 -8.89 15.40 1.37
N ASN A 46 -10.16 15.22 1.02
CA ASN A 46 -10.64 15.42 -0.37
C ASN A 46 -10.64 16.88 -0.80
N ALA A 47 -10.71 17.84 0.12
CA ALA A 47 -10.54 19.27 -0.18
C ALA A 47 -9.06 19.64 -0.45
N GLY A 48 -8.10 18.81 -0.03
CA GLY A 48 -6.67 19.07 -0.18
C GLY A 48 -6.15 20.20 0.71
N GLU A 49 -6.85 20.53 1.80
CA GLU A 49 -6.51 21.66 2.67
C GLU A 49 -6.05 21.19 4.05
N ASN A 50 -5.00 21.81 4.61
CA ASN A 50 -4.47 21.50 5.95
C ASN A 50 -4.30 20.00 6.20
N ILE A 51 -3.66 19.30 5.29
CA ILE A 51 -3.49 17.85 5.30
C ILE A 51 -2.92 17.35 6.62
N GLU A 52 -1.92 18.06 7.18
CA GLU A 52 -1.25 17.71 8.44
C GLU A 52 -2.19 17.67 9.66
N SER A 53 -3.38 18.27 9.58
CA SER A 53 -4.34 18.21 10.67
C SER A 53 -5.18 16.94 10.68
N VAL A 54 -5.18 16.18 9.59
CA VAL A 54 -5.99 14.96 9.44
C VAL A 54 -5.20 13.74 8.96
N VAL A 55 -3.93 13.91 8.61
CA VAL A 55 -3.05 12.84 8.15
C VAL A 55 -1.71 12.93 8.87
N ASP A 56 -1.18 11.81 9.36
CA ASP A 56 0.23 11.70 9.68
C ASP A 56 1.04 11.66 8.37
N VAL A 57 1.57 12.81 8.00
CA VAL A 57 2.25 13.03 6.72
C VAL A 57 3.47 12.13 6.58
N ASP A 58 4.31 12.01 7.63
CA ASP A 58 5.53 11.21 7.57
C ASP A 58 5.21 9.72 7.43
N GLU A 59 4.31 9.19 8.24
CA GLU A 59 3.91 7.77 8.19
C GLU A 59 3.26 7.41 6.85
N VAL A 60 2.35 8.25 6.33
CA VAL A 60 1.65 7.96 5.09
C VAL A 60 2.56 8.04 3.88
N ILE A 61 3.49 9.00 3.82
CA ILE A 61 4.48 9.05 2.73
C ILE A 61 5.37 7.80 2.78
N ARG A 62 5.88 7.39 3.95
CA ARG A 62 6.69 6.17 4.10
C ARG A 62 5.91 4.92 3.73
N TYR A 63 4.63 4.83 4.11
CA TYR A 63 3.77 3.73 3.68
C TYR A 63 3.74 3.62 2.15
N PHE A 64 3.48 4.75 1.45
CA PHE A 64 3.40 4.71 -0.01
C PHE A 64 4.75 4.52 -0.70
N VAL A 65 5.86 4.95 -0.12
CA VAL A 65 7.21 4.64 -0.63
C VAL A 65 7.41 3.12 -0.69
N VAL A 66 7.23 2.43 0.43
CA VAL A 66 7.40 0.97 0.49
C VAL A 66 6.38 0.27 -0.40
N HIS A 67 5.11 0.66 -0.29
CA HIS A 67 3.98 0.08 -0.99
C HIS A 67 4.13 0.14 -2.53
N ASN A 68 4.51 1.31 -3.04
CA ASN A 68 4.67 1.53 -4.47
C ASN A 68 5.96 0.89 -4.99
N PHE A 69 7.04 0.90 -4.20
CA PHE A 69 8.28 0.22 -4.56
C PHE A 69 8.06 -1.28 -4.79
N VAL A 70 7.36 -1.95 -3.88
CA VAL A 70 7.10 -3.39 -4.01
C VAL A 70 5.97 -3.73 -4.99
N CYS A 71 5.43 -2.76 -5.72
CA CYS A 71 4.38 -2.94 -6.72
C CYS A 71 3.22 -3.82 -6.19
N ASN A 72 2.70 -3.50 -5.01
CA ASN A 72 1.57 -4.23 -4.44
C ASN A 72 0.24 -3.78 -5.08
N PHE A 73 -0.13 -4.41 -6.19
CA PHE A 73 -1.36 -4.09 -6.92
C PHE A 73 -2.62 -4.72 -6.32
N ASP A 74 -2.47 -5.57 -5.30
CA ASP A 74 -3.59 -6.16 -4.54
C ASP A 74 -3.92 -5.33 -3.30
N SER A 75 -4.10 -4.03 -3.47
CA SER A 75 -4.16 -3.09 -2.35
C SER A 75 -4.96 -1.82 -2.66
N TYR A 76 -4.76 -0.78 -1.83
CA TYR A 76 -5.36 0.55 -1.99
C TYR A 76 -5.10 1.19 -3.36
N THR A 77 -3.90 1.01 -3.93
CA THR A 77 -3.54 1.55 -5.26
C THR A 77 -3.98 0.65 -6.42
N GLY A 78 -4.47 -0.52 -6.12
CA GLY A 78 -4.99 -1.48 -7.10
C GLY A 78 -6.44 -1.22 -7.52
N SER A 79 -6.95 -2.11 -8.38
CA SER A 79 -8.32 -2.03 -8.92
C SER A 79 -9.40 -2.44 -7.91
N MET A 80 -9.06 -3.27 -6.92
CA MET A 80 -10.02 -3.81 -5.94
C MET A 80 -10.10 -3.00 -4.64
N ILE A 81 -9.18 -2.09 -4.41
CA ILE A 81 -9.13 -1.16 -3.28
C ILE A 81 -9.38 -1.85 -1.94
N HIS A 82 -8.44 -2.68 -1.50
CA HIS A 82 -8.50 -3.43 -0.24
C HIS A 82 -7.10 -3.65 0.33
N ASN A 83 -6.93 -4.59 1.25
CA ASN A 83 -5.65 -4.98 1.85
C ASN A 83 -4.88 -3.81 2.48
N TYR A 84 -5.60 -2.97 3.20
CA TYR A 84 -5.04 -1.97 4.10
C TYR A 84 -5.96 -1.78 5.30
N TYR A 85 -5.43 -1.26 6.40
CA TYR A 85 -6.22 -0.71 7.48
C TYR A 85 -5.97 0.78 7.59
N LEU A 86 -7.04 1.52 7.85
CA LEU A 86 -6.96 2.92 8.23
C LEU A 86 -6.87 2.99 9.76
N TYR A 87 -5.89 3.73 10.26
CA TYR A 87 -5.68 3.95 11.69
C TYR A 87 -5.80 5.45 11.98
N GLU A 88 -6.44 5.77 13.08
CA GLU A 88 -6.55 7.16 13.56
C GLU A 88 -5.95 7.25 14.96
N GLU A 89 -5.03 8.19 15.16
CA GLU A 89 -4.49 8.57 16.45
C GLU A 89 -4.43 10.08 16.55
N ASP A 90 -4.97 10.63 17.66
CA ASP A 90 -5.01 12.07 17.92
C ASP A 90 -5.62 12.93 16.77
N GLY A 91 -6.52 12.36 15.99
CA GLY A 91 -7.20 13.01 14.87
C GLY A 91 -6.47 12.93 13.53
N GLN A 92 -5.32 12.26 13.47
CA GLN A 92 -4.56 12.05 12.24
C GLN A 92 -4.73 10.60 11.76
N LEU A 93 -4.91 10.47 10.45
CA LEU A 93 -5.03 9.18 9.76
C LEU A 93 -3.67 8.70 9.30
N SER A 94 -3.42 7.41 9.47
CA SER A 94 -2.31 6.69 8.85
C SER A 94 -2.79 5.37 8.25
N MET A 95 -1.93 4.69 7.50
CA MET A 95 -2.25 3.43 6.82
C MET A 95 -1.38 2.30 7.34
N ILE A 96 -2.02 1.18 7.71
CA ILE A 96 -1.33 -0.04 8.12
C ILE A 96 -1.33 -1.02 6.95
N PRO A 97 -0.16 -1.54 6.53
CA PRO A 97 -0.05 -2.51 5.45
C PRO A 97 -0.68 -3.85 5.84
N TRP A 98 -1.30 -4.49 4.87
CA TRP A 98 -1.91 -5.81 5.05
C TRP A 98 -1.79 -6.66 3.79
N ASP A 99 -1.57 -7.97 3.96
CA ASP A 99 -1.63 -8.99 2.91
C ASP A 99 -0.70 -8.74 1.71
N TYR A 100 0.60 -8.64 1.97
CA TYR A 100 1.63 -8.36 0.96
C TYR A 100 2.15 -9.62 0.25
N ASN A 101 1.45 -10.76 0.37
CA ASN A 101 1.83 -12.03 -0.26
C ASN A 101 1.84 -11.96 -1.81
N LEU A 102 1.13 -11.01 -2.40
CA LEU A 102 1.10 -10.73 -3.84
C LEU A 102 1.85 -9.43 -4.23
N ALA A 103 2.72 -8.93 -3.35
CA ALA A 103 3.65 -7.85 -3.70
C ALA A 103 4.64 -8.29 -4.80
N PHE A 104 5.47 -7.35 -5.24
CA PHE A 104 6.39 -7.52 -6.37
C PHE A 104 5.68 -7.93 -7.67
N GLY A 105 4.49 -7.39 -7.89
CA GLY A 105 3.67 -7.62 -9.06
C GLY A 105 3.05 -9.01 -9.15
N GLY A 106 3.01 -9.76 -8.05
CA GLY A 106 2.42 -11.11 -8.00
C GLY A 106 0.92 -11.17 -8.24
N PHE A 107 0.22 -10.04 -8.16
CA PHE A 107 -1.21 -9.96 -8.40
C PHE A 107 -1.54 -9.93 -9.91
N GLN A 108 -2.55 -10.72 -10.33
CA GLN A 108 -3.05 -10.82 -11.71
C GLN A 108 -2.04 -11.35 -12.77
N GLY A 109 -1.09 -12.15 -12.35
CA GLY A 109 -0.11 -12.80 -13.22
C GLY A 109 1.11 -11.90 -13.45
N ALA A 110 2.25 -12.47 -13.13
CA ALA A 110 3.54 -11.79 -13.10
C ALA A 110 3.77 -10.93 -14.34
N GLN A 111 3.95 -9.65 -14.14
CA GLN A 111 4.62 -8.82 -15.13
C GLN A 111 6.11 -9.19 -15.12
N ASP A 112 6.78 -8.98 -16.25
CA ASP A 112 8.23 -9.11 -16.33
C ASP A 112 8.88 -8.19 -15.27
N ALA A 113 9.83 -8.70 -14.49
CA ALA A 113 10.53 -7.93 -13.46
C ALA A 113 11.12 -6.63 -14.03
N SER A 114 11.66 -6.66 -15.25
CA SER A 114 12.19 -5.47 -15.92
C SER A 114 11.12 -4.41 -16.24
N ALA A 115 9.88 -4.81 -16.45
CA ALA A 115 8.76 -3.88 -16.63
C ALA A 115 8.37 -3.23 -15.31
N LEU A 116 8.42 -3.98 -14.20
CA LEU A 116 8.10 -3.47 -12.86
C LEU A 116 9.13 -2.48 -12.34
N VAL A 117 10.42 -2.68 -12.60
CA VAL A 117 11.50 -1.73 -12.26
C VAL A 117 11.26 -0.35 -12.86
N ASN A 118 10.55 -0.27 -13.99
CA ASN A 118 10.19 0.99 -14.64
C ASN A 118 8.75 1.43 -14.35
N TYR A 119 8.07 0.84 -13.36
CA TYR A 119 6.72 1.26 -13.00
C TYR A 119 6.73 2.71 -12.47
N PRO A 120 5.81 3.58 -12.93
CA PRO A 120 5.88 5.00 -12.59
C PRO A 120 5.56 5.24 -11.10
N ILE A 121 6.49 5.85 -10.37
CA ILE A 121 6.33 6.12 -8.94
C ILE A 121 5.42 7.32 -8.65
N ASP A 122 5.25 8.24 -9.59
CA ASP A 122 4.37 9.42 -9.44
C ASP A 122 2.92 9.16 -9.88
N THR A 123 2.66 8.05 -10.53
CA THR A 123 1.31 7.60 -10.91
C THR A 123 1.10 6.12 -10.59
N PRO A 124 1.30 5.70 -9.33
CA PRO A 124 1.41 4.29 -8.95
C PRO A 124 0.07 3.55 -8.84
N VAL A 125 -1.01 4.12 -9.36
CA VAL A 125 -2.35 3.53 -9.28
C VAL A 125 -2.62 2.65 -10.49
N SER A 126 -2.79 1.35 -10.29
CA SER A 126 -3.05 0.38 -11.35
C SER A 126 -4.54 0.25 -11.71
N GLY A 127 -5.44 0.72 -10.86
CA GLY A 127 -6.89 0.59 -11.06
C GLY A 127 -7.63 1.92 -10.94
N GLY A 128 -7.24 2.92 -11.73
CA GLY A 128 -7.83 4.25 -11.69
C GLY A 128 -6.79 5.36 -11.90
N THR A 129 -7.01 6.50 -11.28
CA THR A 129 -6.09 7.64 -11.30
C THR A 129 -5.62 7.98 -9.87
N VAL A 130 -4.55 8.74 -9.75
CA VAL A 130 -4.07 9.25 -8.44
C VAL A 130 -5.19 10.00 -7.72
N ASP A 131 -5.94 10.86 -8.42
CA ASP A 131 -7.05 11.63 -7.85
C ASP A 131 -8.19 10.75 -7.30
N SER A 132 -8.29 9.49 -7.75
CA SER A 132 -9.26 8.54 -7.22
C SER A 132 -8.80 7.85 -5.91
N ARG A 133 -7.69 8.26 -5.35
CA ARG A 133 -7.07 7.74 -4.13
C ARG A 133 -6.69 8.88 -3.18
N PRO A 134 -7.65 9.45 -2.45
CA PRO A 134 -7.43 10.65 -1.63
C PRO A 134 -6.27 10.55 -0.64
N MET A 135 -6.01 9.36 -0.03
CA MET A 135 -4.85 9.17 0.86
C MET A 135 -3.50 9.27 0.15
N LEU A 136 -3.47 9.16 -1.17
CA LEU A 136 -2.26 9.29 -2.00
C LEU A 136 -2.21 10.62 -2.75
N ALA A 137 -3.36 11.13 -3.20
CA ALA A 137 -3.46 12.24 -4.15
C ALA A 137 -2.81 13.53 -3.64
N TRP A 138 -2.93 13.83 -2.36
CA TRP A 138 -2.35 15.05 -1.75
C TRP A 138 -0.82 15.08 -1.83
N ILE A 139 -0.14 13.93 -1.89
CA ILE A 139 1.31 13.85 -2.04
C ILE A 139 1.74 14.50 -3.36
N PHE A 140 1.04 14.16 -4.45
CA PHE A 140 1.37 14.63 -5.80
C PHE A 140 0.70 15.98 -6.15
N ALA A 141 -0.24 16.44 -5.34
CA ALA A 141 -0.85 17.76 -5.47
C ALA A 141 0.01 18.89 -4.85
N ASN A 142 1.04 18.55 -4.08
CA ASN A 142 1.92 19.49 -3.38
C ASN A 142 3.40 19.18 -3.71
N GLU A 143 4.12 20.19 -4.21
CA GLU A 143 5.52 20.02 -4.62
C GLU A 143 6.44 19.63 -3.46
N GLU A 144 6.22 20.15 -2.23
CA GLU A 144 7.03 19.82 -1.06
C GLU A 144 6.82 18.34 -0.64
N TYR A 145 5.58 17.85 -0.67
CA TYR A 145 5.29 16.44 -0.35
C TYR A 145 5.78 15.49 -1.45
N THR A 146 5.64 15.88 -2.71
CA THR A 146 6.21 15.13 -3.84
C THR A 146 7.73 15.00 -3.70
N GLN A 147 8.42 16.10 -3.36
CA GLN A 147 9.86 16.08 -3.14
C GLN A 147 10.23 15.17 -1.96
N LEU A 148 9.52 15.27 -0.84
CA LEU A 148 9.75 14.42 0.33
C LEU A 148 9.53 12.93 0.01
N TYR A 149 8.49 12.61 -0.77
CA TYR A 149 8.25 11.26 -1.26
C TYR A 149 9.42 10.73 -2.10
N HIS A 150 9.96 11.54 -3.01
CA HIS A 150 11.14 11.16 -3.82
C HIS A 150 12.39 11.01 -2.95
N GLU A 151 12.61 11.87 -1.96
CA GLU A 151 13.73 11.75 -1.01
C GLU A 151 13.64 10.43 -0.23
N TYR A 152 12.48 10.09 0.32
CA TYR A 152 12.28 8.83 1.03
C TYR A 152 12.40 7.61 0.11
N PHE A 153 11.99 7.73 -1.15
CA PHE A 153 12.18 6.68 -2.15
C PHE A 153 13.68 6.41 -2.39
N ALA A 154 14.46 7.47 -2.56
CA ALA A 154 15.91 7.37 -2.74
C ALA A 154 16.61 6.79 -1.49
N GLU A 155 16.22 7.23 -0.28
CA GLU A 155 16.74 6.68 0.97
C GLU A 155 16.40 5.20 1.13
N PHE A 156 15.18 4.80 0.76
CA PHE A 156 14.74 3.41 0.84
C PHE A 156 15.57 2.53 -0.10
N ILE A 157 15.76 2.94 -1.36
CA ILE A 157 16.59 2.23 -2.32
C ILE A 157 18.03 2.10 -1.80
N ALA A 158 18.65 3.21 -1.41
CA ALA A 158 20.03 3.21 -0.92
C ALA A 158 20.22 2.33 0.32
N GLY A 159 19.27 2.41 1.26
CA GLY A 159 19.35 1.70 2.54
C GLY A 159 19.13 0.19 2.45
N TYR A 160 18.23 -0.25 1.59
CA TYR A 160 17.79 -1.65 1.56
C TYR A 160 18.25 -2.41 0.31
N PHE A 161 18.39 -1.76 -0.84
CA PHE A 161 18.71 -2.41 -2.12
C PHE A 161 20.16 -2.20 -2.52
N ASP A 162 20.63 -0.97 -2.68
CA ASP A 162 22.02 -0.67 -3.03
C ASP A 162 23.02 -1.18 -1.99
N SER A 163 22.62 -1.22 -0.73
CA SER A 163 23.41 -1.80 0.36
C SER A 163 23.58 -3.32 0.26
N GLY A 164 22.77 -3.99 -0.54
CA GLY A 164 22.68 -5.45 -0.62
C GLY A 164 21.95 -6.11 0.56
N TYR A 165 21.36 -5.32 1.49
CA TYR A 165 20.65 -5.85 2.66
C TYR A 165 19.48 -6.75 2.24
N PHE A 166 18.65 -6.31 1.29
CA PHE A 166 17.47 -7.05 0.87
C PHE A 166 17.83 -8.38 0.20
N THR A 167 18.87 -8.40 -0.63
CA THR A 167 19.38 -9.63 -1.26
C THR A 167 19.85 -10.64 -0.21
N GLN A 168 20.59 -10.18 0.83
CA GLN A 168 21.00 -11.04 1.93
C GLN A 168 19.81 -11.57 2.73
N MET A 169 18.78 -10.75 2.93
CA MET A 169 17.56 -11.16 3.61
C MET A 169 16.81 -12.23 2.80
N ILE A 170 16.69 -12.07 1.49
CA ILE A 170 16.10 -13.08 0.60
C ILE A 170 16.83 -14.42 0.76
N ASP A 171 18.16 -14.43 0.71
CA ASP A 171 18.96 -15.66 0.86
C ASP A 171 18.72 -16.33 2.23
N SER A 172 18.73 -15.53 3.29
CA SER A 172 18.52 -16.04 4.66
C SER A 172 17.12 -16.61 4.84
N VAL A 173 16.09 -15.94 4.30
CA VAL A 173 14.71 -16.44 4.35
C VAL A 173 14.54 -17.69 3.49
N TYR A 174 15.11 -17.71 2.29
CA TYR A 174 15.09 -18.86 1.42
C TYR A 174 15.68 -20.11 2.11
N GLU A 175 16.89 -20.00 2.68
CA GLU A 175 17.53 -21.12 3.40
C GLU A 175 16.65 -21.63 4.55
N MET A 176 15.94 -20.74 5.24
CA MET A 176 15.07 -21.08 6.35
C MET A 176 13.80 -21.83 5.89
N ILE A 177 13.12 -21.35 4.82
CA ILE A 177 11.79 -21.84 4.46
C ILE A 177 11.80 -22.93 3.37
N ALA A 178 12.82 -22.99 2.51
CA ALA A 178 12.85 -23.90 1.36
C ALA A 178 12.53 -25.38 1.72
N PRO A 179 13.09 -25.97 2.80
CA PRO A 179 12.79 -27.34 3.18
C PRO A 179 11.33 -27.58 3.61
N TYR A 180 10.64 -26.50 4.03
CA TYR A 180 9.22 -26.54 4.40
C TYR A 180 8.35 -26.37 3.16
N VAL A 181 8.66 -25.44 2.28
CA VAL A 181 7.96 -25.23 1.01
C VAL A 181 8.01 -26.48 0.14
N GLU A 182 9.16 -27.17 0.07
CA GLU A 182 9.29 -28.42 -0.68
C GLU A 182 8.26 -29.47 -0.23
N LYS A 183 8.06 -29.60 1.08
CA LYS A 183 7.22 -30.61 1.73
C LYS A 183 5.76 -30.21 1.89
N ASP A 184 5.43 -28.93 1.77
CA ASP A 184 4.08 -28.42 2.00
C ASP A 184 3.13 -28.95 0.91
N PRO A 185 2.13 -29.78 1.26
CA PRO A 185 1.14 -30.27 0.30
C PRO A 185 0.14 -29.20 -0.13
N THR A 186 0.11 -28.04 0.55
CA THR A 186 -0.85 -26.94 0.32
C THR A 186 -0.23 -25.74 -0.37
N LYS A 187 1.04 -25.83 -0.78
CA LYS A 187 1.73 -24.73 -1.48
C LYS A 187 1.00 -24.33 -2.77
N PHE A 188 0.99 -23.04 -3.06
CA PHE A 188 0.31 -22.45 -4.22
C PHE A 188 1.10 -22.60 -5.54
N CYS A 189 2.36 -22.99 -5.48
CA CYS A 189 3.24 -23.17 -6.63
C CYS A 189 4.01 -24.50 -6.49
N THR A 190 4.60 -24.97 -7.57
CA THR A 190 5.57 -26.05 -7.51
C THR A 190 6.86 -25.58 -6.82
N TYR A 191 7.68 -26.50 -6.35
CA TYR A 191 8.97 -26.15 -5.76
C TYR A 191 9.91 -25.48 -6.79
N ASP A 192 9.89 -25.95 -8.04
CA ASP A 192 10.68 -25.35 -9.12
C ASP A 192 10.24 -23.92 -9.43
N GLU A 193 8.94 -23.62 -9.37
CA GLU A 193 8.40 -22.25 -9.51
C GLU A 193 8.79 -21.37 -8.32
N PHE A 194 8.83 -21.91 -7.11
CA PHE A 194 9.32 -21.19 -5.94
C PHE A 194 10.81 -20.82 -6.09
N GLU A 195 11.66 -21.75 -6.55
CA GLU A 195 13.08 -21.47 -6.80
C GLU A 195 13.28 -20.42 -7.91
N ALA A 196 12.52 -20.55 -9.00
CA ALA A 196 12.54 -19.55 -10.08
C ALA A 196 12.10 -18.16 -9.61
N GLY A 197 11.07 -18.12 -8.73
CA GLY A 197 10.58 -16.88 -8.12
C GLY A 197 11.64 -16.16 -7.28
N MET A 198 12.52 -16.88 -6.60
CA MET A 198 13.63 -16.29 -5.85
C MET A 198 14.63 -15.57 -6.76
N ALA A 199 14.91 -16.13 -7.94
CA ALA A 199 15.79 -15.50 -8.92
C ALA A 199 15.14 -14.20 -9.47
N THR A 200 13.86 -14.26 -9.83
CA THR A 200 13.10 -13.10 -10.32
C THR A 200 13.02 -11.99 -9.26
N LEU A 201 12.81 -12.34 -7.98
CA LEU A 201 12.78 -11.36 -6.90
C LEU A 201 14.12 -10.63 -6.73
N LYS A 202 15.23 -11.36 -6.87
CA LYS A 202 16.58 -10.76 -6.84
C LYS A 202 16.88 -9.89 -8.06
N GLU A 203 16.31 -10.22 -9.21
CA GLU A 203 16.44 -9.40 -10.42
C GLU A 203 15.66 -8.10 -10.32
N PHE A 204 14.51 -8.13 -9.62
CA PHE A 204 13.72 -6.94 -9.32
C PHE A 204 14.49 -5.97 -8.38
N CYS A 205 15.26 -6.49 -7.44
CA CYS A 205 16.01 -5.73 -6.43
C CYS A 205 17.40 -5.29 -6.94
#